data_5cae37ef27d5b65e4f36281532590125
#
_entry.id   5cae37ef27d5b65e4f36281532590125
#
_cell.length_a   1.000
_cell.length_b   1.000
_cell.length_c   1.000
_cell.angle_alpha   90.00
_cell.angle_beta   90.00
_cell.angle_gamma   90.00
#
_symmetry.space_group_name_H-M   'P 1'
#
loop_
_entity.id
_entity.type
_entity.pdbx_description
1 polymer ?
#
loop_
_entity_poly.entity_id
_entity_poly.type
_entity_poly.pdbx_seq_one_letter_code
_entity_poly.pdbx_strand_id
1 'polypeptide(L)'
;MRAMRVIVTLACASVAFAAGAQAQDASRSCRQIKDDGERLKCYDRLDTSSSSRTGRPAESKPGAGTGWIVNDEKSPLDDSPLVSAALESADGKAHLLMRCKDRKTELAVSIRGFIKCGTDIPVTYRIDQAQAMEAPWHAHSSCYLAVAPSPIPLIRAFADQGKIYFRMFDHHNAAYDALFNLGKVSEIRSRLAEACDWEGAAKATENPASKPPAPAASPGPPKAAPK
;
A
#
# COMPACT_ATOMS: atom_id res chain seq x y z
N MET A 1 -68.22 30.40 -23.39
CA MET A 1 -67.32 29.34 -22.84
C MET A 1 -66.00 29.99 -22.43
N ARG A 2 -65.77 30.19 -21.14
CA ARG A 2 -64.56 30.91 -20.60
C ARG A 2 -63.47 29.88 -20.32
N ALA A 3 -62.35 30.01 -21.02
CA ALA A 3 -61.14 29.22 -20.76
C ALA A 3 -60.34 29.79 -19.57
N MET A 4 -60.25 29.01 -18.50
CA MET A 4 -59.51 29.32 -17.27
C MET A 4 -58.06 28.90 -17.46
N ARG A 5 -57.15 29.89 -17.57
CA ARG A 5 -55.67 29.64 -17.60
C ARG A 5 -55.16 29.44 -16.16
N VAL A 6 -54.71 28.26 -15.86
CA VAL A 6 -53.98 27.96 -14.62
C VAL A 6 -52.51 28.31 -14.82
N ILE A 7 -52.03 29.33 -14.10
CA ILE A 7 -50.61 29.70 -14.02
C ILE A 7 -50.01 28.88 -12.87
N VAL A 8 -49.15 27.92 -13.23
CA VAL A 8 -48.30 27.18 -12.28
C VAL A 8 -47.02 27.97 -12.08
N THR A 9 -46.90 28.64 -10.98
CA THR A 9 -45.65 29.31 -10.54
C THR A 9 -44.70 28.28 -9.95
N LEU A 10 -43.60 27.98 -10.67
CA LEU A 10 -42.51 27.15 -10.23
C LEU A 10 -41.62 27.95 -9.25
N ALA A 11 -41.72 27.68 -7.97
CA ALA A 11 -40.82 28.23 -6.96
C ALA A 11 -39.54 27.42 -6.94
N CYS A 12 -38.48 27.91 -7.58
CA CYS A 12 -37.10 27.43 -7.41
C CYS A 12 -36.58 27.81 -6.05
N ALA A 13 -36.54 26.86 -5.12
CA ALA A 13 -35.86 27.01 -3.85
C ALA A 13 -34.33 26.85 -4.07
N SER A 14 -33.63 27.97 -4.11
CA SER A 14 -32.18 28.03 -4.09
C SER A 14 -31.69 27.72 -2.67
N VAL A 15 -31.29 26.46 -2.41
CA VAL A 15 -30.57 26.11 -1.18
C VAL A 15 -29.09 26.39 -1.42
N ALA A 16 -28.69 27.57 -0.94
CA ALA A 16 -27.32 28.09 -1.08
C ALA A 16 -26.36 27.40 -0.12
N PHE A 17 -25.23 27.10 -0.67
CA PHE A 17 -23.94 26.77 -0.07
C PHE A 17 -23.54 27.69 1.11
N ALA A 18 -23.74 27.24 2.34
CA ALA A 18 -23.30 27.97 3.54
C ALA A 18 -22.24 27.23 4.38
N ALA A 19 -21.68 26.11 3.91
CA ALA A 19 -20.76 25.30 4.72
C ALA A 19 -19.28 25.76 4.67
N GLY A 20 -18.88 26.60 3.71
CA GLY A 20 -17.47 27.04 3.56
C GLY A 20 -17.07 28.24 4.43
N ALA A 21 -18.00 29.05 4.86
CA ALA A 21 -17.71 30.30 5.59
C ALA A 21 -17.37 30.08 7.08
N GLN A 22 -17.87 29.05 7.70
CA GLN A 22 -17.69 28.82 9.14
C GLN A 22 -16.29 28.35 9.54
N ALA A 23 -15.58 27.60 8.67
CA ALA A 23 -14.23 27.13 8.96
C ALA A 23 -13.18 28.25 8.86
N GLN A 24 -13.42 29.25 8.01
CA GLN A 24 -12.52 30.40 7.87
C GLN A 24 -12.63 31.39 9.02
N ASP A 25 -13.83 31.56 9.60
CA ASP A 25 -14.02 32.41 10.74
C ASP A 25 -13.42 31.84 12.03
N ALA A 26 -13.48 30.54 12.23
CA ALA A 26 -12.89 29.87 13.39
C ALA A 26 -11.36 30.00 13.41
N SER A 27 -10.69 29.86 12.27
CA SER A 27 -9.23 30.01 12.18
C SER A 27 -8.76 31.45 12.35
N ARG A 28 -9.60 32.42 11.97
CA ARG A 28 -9.32 33.85 12.21
C ARG A 28 -9.38 34.20 13.70
N SER A 29 -10.28 33.60 14.46
CA SER A 29 -10.39 33.89 15.90
C SER A 29 -9.18 33.31 16.67
N CYS A 30 -8.60 32.18 16.26
CA CYS A 30 -7.37 31.65 16.85
C CYS A 30 -6.15 32.57 16.64
N ARG A 31 -6.08 33.28 15.51
CA ARG A 31 -4.99 34.25 15.22
C ARG A 31 -5.00 35.48 16.13
N GLN A 32 -6.12 35.81 16.76
CA GLN A 32 -6.24 36.96 17.67
C GLN A 32 -5.74 36.66 19.09
N ILE A 33 -5.47 35.39 19.40
CA ILE A 33 -4.94 34.98 20.70
C ILE A 33 -3.43 35.33 20.74
N LYS A 34 -3.06 36.19 21.72
CA LYS A 34 -1.68 36.67 21.87
C LYS A 34 -0.75 35.66 22.50
N ASP A 35 -1.26 34.77 23.34
CA ASP A 35 -0.49 33.70 23.96
C ASP A 35 -0.30 32.53 22.97
N ASP A 36 0.94 32.16 22.72
CA ASP A 36 1.29 31.13 21.74
C ASP A 36 0.77 29.76 22.13
N GLY A 37 0.78 29.41 23.42
CA GLY A 37 0.29 28.13 23.92
C GLY A 37 -1.24 28.02 23.81
N GLU A 38 -1.97 29.09 24.10
CA GLU A 38 -3.43 29.10 23.95
C GLU A 38 -3.84 29.15 22.47
N ARG A 39 -3.08 29.86 21.64
CA ARG A 39 -3.28 29.88 20.21
C ARG A 39 -3.10 28.49 19.59
N LEU A 40 -2.08 27.74 19.99
CA LEU A 40 -1.86 26.38 19.55
C LEU A 40 -3.01 25.45 19.95
N LYS A 41 -3.44 25.50 21.20
CA LYS A 41 -4.63 24.74 21.67
C LYS A 41 -5.91 25.07 20.89
N CYS A 42 -6.06 26.33 20.44
CA CYS A 42 -7.18 26.74 19.63
C CYS A 42 -7.16 26.07 18.25
N TYR A 43 -6.00 26.01 17.60
CA TYR A 43 -5.85 25.31 16.33
C TYR A 43 -6.05 23.78 16.46
N ASP A 44 -5.50 23.16 17.51
CA ASP A 44 -5.69 21.74 17.79
C ASP A 44 -7.17 21.35 17.94
N ARG A 45 -7.99 22.25 18.54
CA ARG A 45 -9.44 22.03 18.63
C ARG A 45 -10.14 22.14 17.29
N LEU A 46 -9.68 23.00 16.39
CA LEU A 46 -10.23 23.12 15.04
C LEU A 46 -9.91 21.89 14.21
N ASP A 47 -8.70 21.35 14.32
CA ASP A 47 -8.28 20.14 13.61
C ASP A 47 -9.07 18.92 14.06
N THR A 48 -9.33 18.75 15.36
CA THR A 48 -10.20 17.70 15.88
C THR A 48 -11.64 17.83 15.44
N SER A 49 -12.15 19.06 15.26
CA SER A 49 -13.52 19.31 14.79
C SER A 49 -13.68 19.14 13.28
N SER A 50 -12.64 19.41 12.50
CA SER A 50 -12.62 19.21 11.03
C SER A 50 -12.48 17.72 10.65
N SER A 51 -11.80 16.93 11.47
CA SER A 51 -11.63 15.48 11.26
C SER A 51 -12.95 14.71 11.22
N SER A 52 -14.02 15.28 11.75
CA SER A 52 -15.35 14.65 11.75
C SER A 52 -16.19 14.93 10.50
N ARG A 53 -15.76 15.83 9.60
CA ARG A 53 -16.58 16.31 8.47
C ARG A 53 -16.06 16.01 7.07
N THR A 54 -14.80 15.73 6.92
CA THR A 54 -14.24 15.27 5.66
C THR A 54 -13.92 13.79 5.84
N GLY A 55 -14.49 12.93 5.00
CA GLY A 55 -14.26 11.49 5.00
C GLY A 55 -12.76 11.18 4.97
N ARG A 56 -12.15 11.24 6.14
CA ARG A 56 -10.82 10.72 6.38
C ARG A 56 -10.89 9.25 6.05
N PRO A 57 -9.97 8.70 5.25
CA PRO A 57 -9.86 7.26 5.11
C PRO A 57 -9.94 6.64 6.50
N ALA A 58 -10.76 5.62 6.66
CA ALA A 58 -11.05 4.97 7.94
C ALA A 58 -9.77 4.86 8.75
N GLU A 59 -9.78 5.41 9.94
CA GLU A 59 -8.68 5.36 10.89
C GLU A 59 -8.29 3.89 11.04
N SER A 60 -7.12 3.53 10.50
CA SER A 60 -6.61 2.18 10.49
C SER A 60 -6.51 1.70 11.94
N LYS A 61 -7.52 0.91 12.37
CA LYS A 61 -7.50 0.29 13.69
C LYS A 61 -6.34 -0.69 13.71
N PRO A 62 -5.40 -0.61 14.67
CA PRO A 62 -4.45 -1.67 14.89
C PRO A 62 -5.25 -2.97 15.03
N GLY A 63 -4.99 -3.96 14.18
CA GLY A 63 -5.63 -5.26 14.32
C GLY A 63 -5.36 -5.76 15.74
N ALA A 64 -6.43 -5.99 16.53
CA ALA A 64 -6.32 -6.28 17.95
C ALA A 64 -5.33 -7.43 18.18
N GLY A 65 -4.15 -7.14 18.73
CA GLY A 65 -3.13 -8.11 19.14
C GLY A 65 -2.15 -8.58 18.06
N THR A 66 -2.21 -8.05 16.82
CA THR A 66 -1.30 -8.49 15.74
C THR A 66 -0.12 -7.56 15.48
N GLY A 67 -0.17 -6.31 15.97
CA GLY A 67 0.79 -5.26 15.60
C GLY A 67 0.59 -4.73 14.17
N TRP A 68 -0.23 -5.36 13.34
CA TRP A 68 -0.55 -4.93 11.99
C TRP A 68 -1.58 -3.81 11.97
N ILE A 69 -1.34 -2.81 11.16
CA ILE A 69 -2.31 -1.79 10.79
C ILE A 69 -2.92 -2.24 9.46
N VAL A 70 -4.22 -2.52 9.44
CA VAL A 70 -4.90 -3.06 8.27
C VAL A 70 -5.96 -2.08 7.80
N ASN A 71 -5.94 -1.76 6.52
CA ASN A 71 -6.99 -1.03 5.81
C ASN A 71 -7.62 -1.96 4.79
N ASP A 72 -8.95 -1.99 4.79
CA ASP A 72 -9.76 -2.78 3.90
C ASP A 72 -10.79 -1.84 3.28
N GLU A 73 -10.59 -1.51 2.02
CA GLU A 73 -11.34 -0.48 1.31
C GLU A 73 -11.76 -1.03 -0.07
N LYS A 74 -12.58 -0.26 -0.76
CA LYS A 74 -12.89 -0.48 -2.17
C LYS A 74 -12.36 0.66 -3.00
N SER A 75 -11.88 0.33 -4.19
CA SER A 75 -11.47 1.32 -5.19
C SER A 75 -12.70 2.16 -5.58
N PRO A 76 -12.61 3.50 -5.52
CA PRO A 76 -13.72 4.37 -5.91
C PRO A 76 -13.98 4.39 -7.42
N LEU A 77 -13.14 3.75 -8.22
CA LEU A 77 -13.25 3.74 -9.69
C LEU A 77 -14.01 2.51 -10.20
N ASP A 78 -13.85 1.36 -9.55
CA ASP A 78 -14.32 0.07 -10.08
C ASP A 78 -14.80 -0.89 -8.99
N ASP A 79 -14.96 -0.41 -7.75
CA ASP A 79 -15.36 -1.19 -6.57
C ASP A 79 -14.44 -2.40 -6.29
N SER A 80 -13.27 -2.49 -6.93
CA SER A 80 -12.32 -3.56 -6.68
C SER A 80 -11.79 -3.51 -5.23
N PRO A 81 -11.55 -4.66 -4.59
CA PRO A 81 -11.04 -4.68 -3.23
C PRO A 81 -9.62 -4.11 -3.16
N LEU A 82 -9.39 -3.25 -2.18
CA LEU A 82 -8.11 -2.64 -1.86
C LEU A 82 -7.76 -3.02 -0.42
N VAL A 83 -6.91 -4.01 -0.24
CA VAL A 83 -6.45 -4.44 1.08
C VAL A 83 -5.00 -4.03 1.25
N SER A 84 -4.69 -3.34 2.33
CA SER A 84 -3.32 -3.00 2.70
C SER A 84 -3.06 -3.30 4.17
N ALA A 85 -1.87 -3.79 4.46
CA ALA A 85 -1.41 -4.07 5.81
C ALA A 85 0.00 -3.55 5.99
N ALA A 86 0.25 -2.92 7.14
CA ALA A 86 1.55 -2.39 7.52
C ALA A 86 1.95 -2.91 8.89
N LEU A 87 3.21 -3.29 9.04
CA LEU A 87 3.80 -3.71 10.29
C LEU A 87 5.07 -2.90 10.52
N GLU A 88 5.20 -2.30 11.70
CA GLU A 88 6.40 -1.58 12.09
C GLU A 88 7.47 -2.56 12.58
N SER A 89 8.74 -2.28 12.25
CA SER A 89 9.89 -3.04 12.77
C SER A 89 10.02 -2.88 14.29
N ALA A 90 10.70 -3.82 14.93
CA ALA A 90 10.89 -3.83 16.38
C ALA A 90 11.58 -2.56 16.91
N ASP A 91 12.40 -1.89 16.09
CA ASP A 91 13.11 -0.65 16.42
C ASP A 91 12.40 0.62 15.90
N GLY A 92 11.26 0.49 15.23
CA GLY A 92 10.48 1.59 14.69
C GLY A 92 11.10 2.30 13.49
N LYS A 93 12.13 1.74 12.86
CA LYS A 93 12.87 2.41 11.76
C LYS A 93 12.47 1.93 10.37
N ALA A 94 11.69 0.88 10.27
CA ALA A 94 11.25 0.31 9.00
C ALA A 94 9.79 -0.15 9.09
N HIS A 95 9.16 -0.28 7.92
CA HIS A 95 7.81 -0.85 7.81
C HIS A 95 7.80 -1.96 6.78
N LEU A 96 7.16 -3.06 7.11
CA LEU A 96 6.80 -4.13 6.20
C LEU A 96 5.39 -3.86 5.71
N LEU A 97 5.22 -3.75 4.40
CA LEU A 97 3.98 -3.40 3.74
C LEU A 97 3.53 -4.56 2.86
N MET A 98 2.30 -4.96 2.99
CA MET A 98 1.64 -5.92 2.11
C MET A 98 0.37 -5.28 1.59
N ARG A 99 0.10 -5.38 0.30
CA ARG A 99 -1.15 -4.88 -0.26
C ARG A 99 -1.64 -5.69 -1.45
N CYS A 100 -2.95 -5.69 -1.62
CA CYS A 100 -3.62 -6.01 -2.86
C CYS A 100 -4.23 -4.75 -3.43
N LYS A 101 -3.85 -4.40 -4.64
CA LYS A 101 -4.41 -3.29 -5.41
C LYS A 101 -4.46 -3.69 -6.88
N ASP A 102 -5.57 -3.42 -7.56
CA ASP A 102 -5.76 -3.74 -8.99
C ASP A 102 -5.43 -5.22 -9.29
N ARG A 103 -5.83 -6.13 -8.39
CA ARG A 103 -5.52 -7.57 -8.40
C ARG A 103 -4.02 -7.90 -8.40
N LYS A 104 -3.18 -6.94 -8.02
CA LYS A 104 -1.74 -7.16 -7.86
C LYS A 104 -1.38 -7.20 -6.39
N THR A 105 -0.74 -8.29 -6.00
CA THR A 105 -0.16 -8.41 -4.66
C THR A 105 1.21 -7.76 -4.66
N GLU A 106 1.47 -6.92 -3.68
CA GLU A 106 2.78 -6.33 -3.45
C GLU A 106 3.23 -6.60 -2.01
N LEU A 107 4.52 -6.84 -1.87
CA LEU A 107 5.23 -6.88 -0.60
C LEU A 107 6.38 -5.90 -0.71
N ALA A 108 6.48 -4.98 0.23
CA ALA A 108 7.52 -3.98 0.23
C ALA A 108 8.08 -3.74 1.63
N VAL A 109 9.32 -3.29 1.70
CA VAL A 109 9.95 -2.80 2.93
C VAL A 109 10.34 -1.35 2.72
N SER A 110 9.96 -0.49 3.66
CA SER A 110 10.43 0.89 3.73
C SER A 110 11.42 1.06 4.86
N ILE A 111 12.35 1.99 4.69
CA ILE A 111 13.27 2.45 5.74
C ILE A 111 13.10 3.95 5.95
N ARG A 112 13.54 4.45 7.10
CA ARG A 112 13.63 5.90 7.33
C ARG A 112 14.81 6.49 6.57
N GLY A 113 14.66 6.67 5.27
CA GLY A 113 15.70 7.21 4.40
C GLY A 113 15.42 6.87 2.94
N PHE A 114 16.13 7.53 2.06
CA PHE A 114 16.06 7.23 0.64
C PHE A 114 16.87 5.99 0.32
N ILE A 115 16.30 5.10 -0.48
CA ILE A 115 17.03 4.03 -1.15
C ILE A 115 17.47 4.51 -2.53
N LYS A 116 18.38 3.79 -3.17
CA LYS A 116 18.85 4.13 -4.52
C LYS A 116 17.71 3.94 -5.53
N CYS A 117 17.31 5.02 -6.19
CA CYS A 117 16.21 5.02 -7.15
C CYS A 117 16.58 4.47 -8.52
N GLY A 118 15.54 4.00 -9.24
CA GLY A 118 15.64 3.66 -10.66
C GLY A 118 16.48 2.42 -10.96
N THR A 119 16.86 1.66 -9.95
CA THR A 119 17.61 0.40 -10.07
C THR A 119 17.05 -0.63 -9.10
N ASP A 120 17.32 -1.89 -9.38
CA ASP A 120 17.14 -2.94 -8.39
C ASP A 120 18.18 -2.79 -7.29
N ILE A 121 17.75 -3.03 -6.06
CA ILE A 121 18.61 -2.97 -4.88
C ILE A 121 18.73 -4.38 -4.28
N PRO A 122 19.93 -4.77 -3.80
CA PRO A 122 20.09 -6.03 -3.10
C PRO A 122 19.37 -5.95 -1.75
N VAL A 123 18.45 -6.88 -1.51
CA VAL A 123 17.79 -7.05 -0.23
C VAL A 123 18.12 -8.43 0.30
N THR A 124 18.77 -8.48 1.45
CA THR A 124 18.99 -9.73 2.18
C THR A 124 17.87 -9.90 3.18
N TYR A 125 17.25 -11.07 3.20
CA TYR A 125 16.20 -11.39 4.16
C TYR A 125 16.33 -12.80 4.71
N ARG A 126 15.80 -13.03 5.91
CA ARG A 126 15.76 -14.33 6.58
C ARG A 126 14.44 -14.49 7.31
N ILE A 127 13.74 -15.58 7.04
CA ILE A 127 12.51 -15.96 7.72
C ILE A 127 12.88 -16.93 8.84
N ASP A 128 12.54 -16.60 10.07
CA ASP A 128 12.80 -17.40 11.28
C ASP A 128 14.25 -17.89 11.35
N GLN A 129 14.44 -19.19 11.40
CA GLN A 129 15.74 -19.86 11.46
C GLN A 129 16.23 -20.35 10.09
N ALA A 130 15.53 -20.04 9.00
CA ALA A 130 15.95 -20.43 7.66
C ALA A 130 17.26 -19.74 7.25
N GLN A 131 17.88 -20.23 6.19
CA GLN A 131 19.05 -19.59 5.59
C GLN A 131 18.69 -18.19 5.07
N ALA A 132 19.60 -17.24 5.25
CA ALA A 132 19.44 -15.92 4.67
C ALA A 132 19.51 -15.99 3.15
N MET A 133 18.63 -15.28 2.49
CA MET A 133 18.52 -15.16 1.04
C MET A 133 18.78 -13.73 0.63
N GLU A 134 19.47 -13.55 -0.50
CA GLU A 134 19.62 -12.26 -1.14
C GLU A 134 18.90 -12.25 -2.49
N ALA A 135 18.15 -11.21 -2.76
CA ALA A 135 17.43 -11.04 -4.02
C ALA A 135 17.41 -9.56 -4.43
N PRO A 136 17.43 -9.27 -5.74
CA PRO A 136 17.20 -7.92 -6.24
C PRO A 136 15.73 -7.55 -6.08
N TRP A 137 15.46 -6.45 -5.39
CA TRP A 137 14.13 -5.88 -5.24
C TRP A 137 14.04 -4.56 -5.98
N HIS A 138 12.86 -4.26 -6.54
CA HIS A 138 12.67 -3.02 -7.28
C HIS A 138 12.54 -1.83 -6.34
N ALA A 139 13.32 -0.79 -6.59
CA ALA A 139 13.10 0.49 -5.92
C ALA A 139 11.81 1.13 -6.45
N HIS A 140 10.84 1.37 -5.56
CA HIS A 140 9.63 2.11 -5.90
C HIS A 140 9.96 3.54 -6.33
N SER A 141 9.14 4.13 -7.20
CA SER A 141 9.34 5.49 -7.72
C SER A 141 9.44 6.58 -6.65
N SER A 142 8.91 6.34 -5.46
CA SER A 142 9.08 7.24 -4.30
C SER A 142 10.46 7.19 -3.66
N CYS A 143 11.31 6.20 -4.00
CA CYS A 143 12.65 5.99 -3.43
C CYS A 143 12.71 5.73 -1.92
N TYR A 144 11.60 5.30 -1.33
CA TYR A 144 11.53 4.92 0.09
C TYR A 144 11.22 3.44 0.31
N LEU A 145 10.84 2.73 -0.74
CA LEU A 145 10.32 1.36 -0.69
C LEU A 145 11.12 0.46 -1.63
N ALA A 146 11.50 -0.69 -1.13
CA ALA A 146 11.95 -1.83 -1.94
C ALA A 146 10.78 -2.81 -2.08
N VAL A 147 10.42 -3.16 -3.30
CA VAL A 147 9.29 -4.02 -3.65
C VAL A 147 9.79 -5.38 -4.09
N ALA A 148 9.28 -6.44 -3.47
CA ALA A 148 9.65 -7.82 -3.79
C ALA A 148 9.21 -8.21 -5.20
N PRO A 149 10.08 -8.84 -6.02
CA PRO A 149 9.73 -9.28 -7.38
C PRO A 149 8.70 -10.42 -7.39
N SER A 150 8.68 -11.23 -6.35
CA SER A 150 7.78 -12.38 -6.19
C SER A 150 7.12 -12.38 -4.81
N PRO A 151 6.12 -11.52 -4.58
CA PRO A 151 5.57 -11.31 -3.25
C PRO A 151 4.79 -12.51 -2.70
N ILE A 152 3.98 -13.19 -3.51
CA ILE A 152 3.06 -14.24 -3.05
C ILE A 152 3.79 -15.43 -2.41
N PRO A 153 4.82 -16.03 -3.04
CA PRO A 153 5.58 -17.11 -2.39
C PRO A 153 6.20 -16.69 -1.06
N LEU A 154 6.71 -15.45 -0.99
CA LEU A 154 7.35 -14.93 0.23
C LEU A 154 6.31 -14.72 1.35
N ILE A 155 5.14 -14.14 1.04
CA ILE A 155 4.06 -13.97 2.01
C ILE A 155 3.52 -15.32 2.49
N ARG A 156 3.43 -16.33 1.61
CA ARG A 156 3.01 -17.68 1.98
C ARG A 156 3.97 -18.37 2.94
N ALA A 157 5.25 -18.03 2.90
CA ALA A 157 6.26 -18.58 3.79
C ALA A 157 6.23 -17.97 5.21
N PHE A 158 5.51 -16.88 5.43
CA PHE A 158 5.40 -16.25 6.75
C PHE A 158 4.54 -17.13 7.68
N ALA A 159 5.06 -17.45 8.85
CA ALA A 159 4.35 -18.19 9.90
C ALA A 159 3.76 -17.22 10.93
N ASP A 160 2.65 -17.62 11.56
CA ASP A 160 2.13 -16.91 12.72
C ASP A 160 3.16 -16.95 13.85
N GLN A 161 3.30 -15.82 14.57
CA GLN A 161 4.33 -15.60 15.59
C GLN A 161 5.78 -15.72 15.05
N GLY A 162 5.94 -15.86 13.73
CA GLY A 162 7.24 -15.89 13.07
C GLY A 162 7.94 -14.53 13.08
N LYS A 163 9.17 -14.53 12.61
CA LYS A 163 10.01 -13.34 12.50
C LYS A 163 10.60 -13.26 11.11
N ILE A 164 10.74 -12.04 10.60
CA ILE A 164 11.51 -11.81 9.38
C ILE A 164 12.54 -10.71 9.61
N TYR A 165 13.74 -10.97 9.17
CA TYR A 165 14.87 -10.05 9.18
C TYR A 165 15.11 -9.55 7.78
N PHE A 166 15.30 -8.24 7.64
CA PHE A 166 15.71 -7.61 6.40
C PHE A 166 16.98 -6.82 6.61
N ARG A 167 17.86 -6.84 5.61
CA ARG A 167 18.96 -5.91 5.43
C ARG A 167 18.86 -5.29 4.05
N MET A 168 18.95 -3.98 4.00
CA MET A 168 19.03 -3.20 2.77
C MET A 168 19.95 -2.01 2.98
N PHE A 169 20.29 -1.30 1.91
CA PHE A 169 21.19 -0.17 1.97
C PHE A 169 20.48 1.09 1.48
N ASP A 170 20.76 2.20 2.14
CA ASP A 170 20.29 3.51 1.69
C ASP A 170 21.15 4.02 0.49
N HIS A 171 20.82 5.20 0.00
CA HIS A 171 21.53 5.82 -1.12
C HIS A 171 22.98 6.21 -0.81
N HIS A 172 23.37 6.25 0.47
CA HIS A 172 24.75 6.44 0.94
C HIS A 172 25.50 5.13 1.22
N ASN A 173 24.88 3.97 0.93
CA ASN A 173 25.36 2.63 1.28
C ASN A 173 25.44 2.36 2.79
N ALA A 174 24.70 3.10 3.61
CA ALA A 174 24.52 2.74 5.01
C ALA A 174 23.57 1.54 5.14
N ALA A 175 23.97 0.52 5.90
CA ALA A 175 23.15 -0.66 6.11
C ALA A 175 22.01 -0.36 7.08
N TYR A 176 20.80 -0.82 6.73
CA TYR A 176 19.63 -0.83 7.57
C TYR A 176 19.18 -2.27 7.81
N ASP A 177 19.21 -2.65 9.08
CA ASP A 177 18.70 -3.93 9.54
C ASP A 177 17.35 -3.73 10.19
N ALA A 178 16.37 -4.54 9.82
CA ALA A 178 15.02 -4.47 10.37
C ALA A 178 14.53 -5.88 10.78
N LEU A 179 13.98 -5.96 11.98
CA LEU A 179 13.33 -7.16 12.51
C LEU A 179 11.83 -6.89 12.60
N PHE A 180 11.02 -7.76 12.03
CA PHE A 180 9.57 -7.72 12.14
C PHE A 180 9.07 -8.98 12.87
N ASN A 181 8.21 -8.77 13.88
CA ASN A 181 7.50 -9.85 14.56
C ASN A 181 6.13 -9.99 13.92
N LEU A 182 5.91 -11.07 13.17
CA LEU A 182 4.77 -11.20 12.24
C LEU A 182 3.41 -11.36 12.92
N GLY A 183 3.37 -11.73 14.22
CA GLY A 183 2.12 -11.91 14.93
C GLY A 183 1.19 -12.89 14.21
N LYS A 184 -0.08 -12.53 14.05
CA LYS A 184 -1.09 -13.33 13.33
C LYS A 184 -1.13 -12.97 11.84
N VAL A 185 -0.07 -13.24 11.12
CA VAL A 185 0.04 -12.91 9.69
C VAL A 185 -0.91 -13.73 8.80
N SER A 186 -1.38 -14.88 9.27
CA SER A 186 -2.34 -15.73 8.55
C SER A 186 -3.65 -14.99 8.25
N GLU A 187 -4.14 -14.13 9.14
CA GLU A 187 -5.33 -13.32 8.92
C GLU A 187 -5.12 -12.32 7.77
N ILE A 188 -3.95 -11.68 7.74
CA ILE A 188 -3.60 -10.72 6.68
C ILE A 188 -3.46 -11.45 5.35
N ARG A 189 -2.77 -12.59 5.35
CA ARG A 189 -2.58 -13.42 4.17
C ARG A 189 -3.91 -13.87 3.57
N SER A 190 -4.89 -14.29 4.39
CA SER A 190 -6.20 -14.71 3.91
C SER A 190 -6.95 -13.55 3.23
N ARG A 191 -6.94 -12.35 3.81
CA ARG A 191 -7.55 -11.16 3.22
C ARG A 191 -6.89 -10.77 1.89
N LEU A 192 -5.57 -10.81 1.82
CA LEU A 192 -4.84 -10.52 0.59
C LEU A 192 -5.11 -11.57 -0.49
N ALA A 193 -5.16 -12.86 -0.11
CA ALA A 193 -5.44 -13.96 -1.03
C ALA A 193 -6.83 -13.85 -1.64
N GLU A 194 -7.84 -13.50 -0.84
CA GLU A 194 -9.20 -13.26 -1.29
C GLU A 194 -9.28 -12.03 -2.21
N ALA A 195 -8.75 -10.90 -1.76
CA ALA A 195 -8.79 -9.65 -2.53
C ALA A 195 -8.06 -9.72 -3.87
N CYS A 196 -6.93 -10.44 -3.93
CA CYS A 196 -6.09 -10.59 -5.11
C CYS A 196 -6.31 -11.91 -5.88
N ASP A 197 -7.28 -12.73 -5.50
CA ASP A 197 -7.61 -14.01 -6.15
C ASP A 197 -6.38 -14.87 -6.43
N TRP A 198 -5.61 -15.20 -5.40
CA TRP A 198 -4.36 -15.97 -5.55
C TRP A 198 -4.55 -17.37 -6.13
N GLU A 199 -5.75 -17.95 -5.97
CA GLU A 199 -6.06 -19.29 -6.52
C GLU A 199 -6.47 -19.21 -7.99
N GLY A 200 -7.20 -18.17 -8.38
CA GLY A 200 -7.53 -17.93 -9.78
C GLY A 200 -6.29 -17.61 -10.61
N ALA A 201 -5.37 -16.81 -10.06
CA ALA A 201 -4.09 -16.52 -10.72
C ALA A 201 -3.21 -17.77 -10.89
N ALA A 202 -3.20 -18.69 -9.91
CA ALA A 202 -2.47 -19.96 -10.03
C ALA A 202 -3.02 -20.85 -11.14
N LYS A 203 -4.35 -20.95 -11.26
CA LYS A 203 -5.01 -21.72 -12.33
C LYS A 203 -4.76 -21.14 -13.72
N ALA A 204 -4.65 -19.81 -13.84
CA ALA A 204 -4.33 -19.15 -15.12
C ALA A 204 -2.91 -19.44 -15.60
N THR A 205 -1.97 -19.65 -14.67
CA THR A 205 -0.56 -19.99 -15.00
C THR A 205 -0.38 -21.47 -15.36
N GLU A 206 -1.29 -22.35 -14.93
CA GLU A 206 -1.28 -23.78 -15.27
C GLU A 206 -1.95 -24.13 -16.61
N ASN A 207 -2.49 -23.12 -17.34
CA ASN A 207 -3.08 -23.35 -18.65
C ASN A 207 -1.96 -23.75 -19.66
N PRO A 208 -1.97 -24.97 -20.25
CA PRO A 208 -0.87 -25.51 -21.06
C PRO A 208 -0.66 -24.84 -22.43
N ALA A 209 -1.38 -23.74 -22.70
CA ALA A 209 -1.23 -22.97 -23.94
C ALA A 209 0.01 -22.05 -23.97
N SER A 210 0.76 -21.92 -22.90
CA SER A 210 2.00 -21.12 -22.81
C SER A 210 3.26 -21.98 -22.72
N LYS A 211 3.32 -23.09 -23.49
CA LYS A 211 4.59 -23.83 -23.67
C LYS A 211 5.58 -22.88 -24.36
N PRO A 212 6.76 -22.62 -23.78
CA PRO A 212 7.79 -21.84 -24.46
C PRO A 212 8.13 -22.51 -25.81
N PRO A 213 8.40 -21.75 -26.89
CA PRO A 213 8.86 -22.33 -28.13
C PRO A 213 10.14 -23.14 -27.86
N ALA A 214 10.18 -24.35 -28.40
CA ALA A 214 11.35 -25.24 -28.29
C ALA A 214 12.61 -24.47 -28.77
N PRO A 215 13.76 -24.62 -28.11
CA PRO A 215 14.99 -23.98 -28.57
C PRO A 215 15.29 -24.41 -30.00
N ALA A 216 15.50 -23.40 -30.87
CA ALA A 216 15.87 -23.63 -32.27
C ALA A 216 17.13 -24.54 -32.31
N ALA A 217 17.05 -25.61 -33.09
CA ALA A 217 18.16 -26.51 -33.29
C ALA A 217 19.39 -25.74 -33.79
N SER A 218 20.50 -25.88 -33.09
CA SER A 218 21.79 -25.31 -33.52
C SER A 218 22.15 -25.82 -34.90
N PRO A 219 22.59 -24.96 -35.83
CA PRO A 219 23.10 -25.40 -37.13
C PRO A 219 24.34 -26.24 -36.92
N GLY A 220 24.31 -27.45 -37.50
CA GLY A 220 25.41 -28.41 -37.44
C GLY A 220 26.70 -27.88 -38.07
N PRO A 221 27.86 -28.44 -37.75
CA PRO A 221 29.15 -27.95 -38.22
C PRO A 221 29.27 -28.07 -39.75
N PRO A 222 30.00 -27.12 -40.42
CA PRO A 222 30.16 -27.12 -41.86
C PRO A 222 30.94 -28.36 -42.32
N LYS A 223 30.41 -29.03 -43.35
CA LYS A 223 31.10 -30.15 -44.02
C LYS A 223 32.40 -29.66 -44.64
N ALA A 224 33.52 -30.35 -44.31
CA ALA A 224 34.81 -30.14 -44.92
C ALA A 224 34.76 -30.36 -46.44
N ALA A 225 35.36 -29.43 -47.22
CA ALA A 225 35.53 -29.54 -48.63
C ALA A 225 36.56 -30.64 -48.99
N PRO A 226 36.35 -31.43 -50.06
CA PRO A 226 37.34 -32.41 -50.54
C PRO A 226 38.51 -31.69 -51.19
N LYS A 227 39.72 -32.26 -51.00
CA LYS A 227 40.96 -31.87 -51.71
C LYS A 227 40.91 -32.31 -53.15
#